data_59112439149bf0beb06f2c9dc5eb435e
#
_entry.id   59112439149bf0beb06f2c9dc5eb435e
#
_cell.length_a   1.000
_cell.length_b   1.000
_cell.length_c   1.000
_cell.angle_alpha   90.00
_cell.angle_beta   90.00
_cell.angle_gamma   90.00
#
_symmetry.space_group_name_H-M   'P 1'
#
loop_
_entity.id
_entity.type
_entity.pdbx_description
1 polymer ?
#
loop_
_entity_poly.entity_id
_entity_poly.type
_entity_poly.pdbx_seq_one_letter_code
_entity_poly.pdbx_strand_id
1 'polypeptide(L)'
;MTTKPKVALISTGGTITSVSTVGELDVFEYSSTGIRLDANQMLEKFHHCQTIADVIAVPFDTLLSTAVSFPEWRRLAQTIMDLQTQHPDLSGVVILHGTSSMEETAYALSLTLKTDLPVVLTGSQRPASALSSDAGFNIFNAVRIASTPEAREMGVMIALNDEIHAAREVTKSSNGRLQTFVSHDFGVLGHADGDRVVFYRKPTRRHNPDTEFDILKMSVFPRVDIAYSYAGDDGTAINAFVQAGAKGIVAAAFAPGLLTPQEDIAMRAAVKAGARVVISSRAGSGRTFAPTKSKEAGYLQADNLNPQKARVLLGMALAVTQDPLQLQRIFDQY
;
A
#
# COMPACT_ATOMS: atom_id res chain seq x y z
N MET A 1 3.32 -38.21 2.27
CA MET A 1 3.97 -36.95 1.83
C MET A 1 2.97 -35.83 2.11
N THR A 2 3.32 -34.89 2.94
CA THR A 2 2.48 -33.69 3.14
C THR A 2 2.46 -32.92 1.81
N THR A 3 1.28 -32.62 1.29
CA THR A 3 1.12 -31.78 0.09
C THR A 3 1.71 -30.40 0.39
N LYS A 4 2.52 -29.86 -0.52
CA LYS A 4 3.05 -28.50 -0.40
C LYS A 4 1.86 -27.50 -0.40
N PRO A 5 1.95 -26.39 0.38
CA PRO A 5 0.98 -25.30 0.30
C PRO A 5 0.97 -24.71 -1.12
N LYS A 6 -0.20 -24.37 -1.62
CA LYS A 6 -0.36 -23.72 -2.92
C LYS A 6 -0.36 -22.22 -2.77
N VAL A 7 0.48 -21.52 -3.54
CA VAL A 7 0.61 -20.04 -3.48
C VAL A 7 0.48 -19.47 -4.90
N ALA A 8 -0.36 -18.46 -5.07
CA ALA A 8 -0.45 -17.73 -6.32
C ALA A 8 0.57 -16.58 -6.36
N LEU A 9 1.34 -16.46 -7.45
CA LEU A 9 2.27 -15.38 -7.69
C LEU A 9 1.73 -14.47 -8.81
N ILE A 10 1.29 -13.28 -8.46
CA ILE A 10 0.85 -12.22 -9.38
C ILE A 10 2.04 -11.28 -9.61
N SER A 11 2.33 -10.92 -10.86
CA SER A 11 3.41 -9.96 -11.17
C SER A 11 2.83 -8.70 -11.80
N THR A 12 2.90 -7.58 -11.10
CA THR A 12 2.50 -6.26 -11.63
C THR A 12 3.68 -5.46 -12.18
N GLY A 13 4.90 -6.02 -12.13
CA GLY A 13 6.13 -5.35 -12.59
C GLY A 13 6.95 -4.74 -11.45
N GLY A 14 7.65 -3.66 -11.75
CA GLY A 14 8.54 -2.96 -10.81
C GLY A 14 10.00 -3.40 -10.92
N THR A 15 10.85 -2.83 -10.09
CA THR A 15 12.30 -3.13 -10.03
C THR A 15 12.59 -4.61 -9.88
N ILE A 16 11.78 -5.30 -9.08
CA ILE A 16 11.93 -6.73 -8.79
C ILE A 16 11.90 -7.61 -10.04
N THR A 17 11.19 -7.18 -11.09
CA THR A 17 11.06 -7.91 -12.35
C THR A 17 11.96 -7.34 -13.45
N SER A 18 12.66 -6.24 -13.17
CA SER A 18 13.43 -5.54 -14.19
C SER A 18 14.78 -6.20 -14.44
N VAL A 19 15.20 -6.20 -15.69
CA VAL A 19 16.51 -6.71 -16.16
C VAL A 19 17.24 -5.58 -16.86
N SER A 20 18.45 -5.27 -16.36
CA SER A 20 19.35 -4.32 -17.00
C SER A 20 20.01 -4.92 -18.23
N THR A 21 20.14 -4.13 -19.29
CA THR A 21 20.92 -4.46 -20.49
C THR A 21 22.35 -3.92 -20.44
N VAL A 22 22.67 -3.12 -19.41
CA VAL A 22 23.99 -2.48 -19.24
C VAL A 22 24.95 -3.39 -18.49
N GLY A 23 24.44 -4.21 -17.55
CA GLY A 23 25.24 -5.16 -16.77
C GLY A 23 24.75 -5.33 -15.35
N GLU A 24 25.37 -6.26 -14.60
CA GLU A 24 24.98 -6.64 -13.24
C GLU A 24 25.24 -5.55 -12.18
N LEU A 25 26.08 -4.57 -12.47
CA LEU A 25 26.35 -3.44 -11.58
C LEU A 25 25.38 -2.27 -11.79
N ASP A 26 24.54 -2.36 -12.81
CA ASP A 26 23.50 -1.33 -13.04
C ASP A 26 22.35 -1.52 -12.07
N VAL A 27 22.20 -0.55 -11.18
CA VAL A 27 21.08 -0.42 -10.24
C VAL A 27 20.29 0.87 -10.50
N PHE A 28 20.53 1.54 -11.62
CA PHE A 28 20.00 2.86 -11.91
C PHE A 28 19.29 2.94 -13.28
N GLU A 29 19.97 2.54 -14.37
CA GLU A 29 19.45 2.69 -15.74
C GLU A 29 18.48 1.57 -16.16
N TYR A 30 18.34 0.50 -15.37
CA TYR A 30 17.46 -0.63 -15.67
C TYR A 30 16.02 -0.22 -15.99
N SER A 31 15.56 0.89 -15.45
CA SER A 31 14.19 1.39 -15.66
C SER A 31 13.96 1.87 -17.10
N SER A 32 15.00 2.33 -17.79
CA SER A 32 14.96 2.83 -19.18
C SER A 32 15.02 1.72 -20.22
N THR A 33 15.47 0.51 -19.86
CA THR A 33 15.62 -0.60 -20.82
C THR A 33 14.28 -1.20 -21.25
N GLY A 34 13.24 -1.04 -20.44
CA GLY A 34 11.91 -1.60 -20.69
C GLY A 34 11.78 -3.11 -20.56
N ILE A 35 12.86 -3.84 -20.27
CA ILE A 35 12.85 -5.30 -20.10
C ILE A 35 12.33 -5.62 -18.70
N ARG A 36 11.20 -6.35 -18.64
CA ARG A 36 10.60 -6.84 -17.40
C ARG A 36 10.17 -8.29 -17.56
N LEU A 37 10.49 -9.10 -16.58
CA LEU A 37 10.09 -10.51 -16.56
C LEU A 37 8.62 -10.61 -16.10
N ASP A 38 7.87 -11.50 -16.74
CA ASP A 38 6.54 -11.88 -16.30
C ASP A 38 6.59 -12.88 -15.12
N ALA A 39 5.41 -13.29 -14.61
CA ALA A 39 5.33 -14.19 -13.46
C ALA A 39 5.99 -15.55 -13.72
N ASN A 40 5.87 -16.13 -14.93
CA ASN A 40 6.48 -17.41 -15.28
C ASN A 40 8.00 -17.28 -15.32
N GLN A 41 8.53 -16.28 -16.01
CA GLN A 41 9.94 -15.98 -16.10
C GLN A 41 10.56 -15.69 -14.72
N MET A 42 9.80 -15.03 -13.81
CA MET A 42 10.22 -14.84 -12.43
C MET A 42 10.34 -16.16 -11.66
N LEU A 43 9.38 -17.09 -11.84
CA LEU A 43 9.45 -18.42 -11.22
C LEU A 43 10.55 -19.28 -11.81
N GLU A 44 10.85 -19.17 -13.10
CA GLU A 44 12.01 -19.85 -13.70
C GLU A 44 13.31 -19.34 -13.10
N LYS A 45 13.47 -18.02 -13.01
CA LYS A 45 14.67 -17.38 -12.47
C LYS A 45 14.86 -17.68 -10.97
N PHE A 46 13.78 -17.64 -10.19
CA PHE A 46 13.79 -17.85 -8.73
C PHE A 46 13.07 -19.17 -8.35
N HIS A 47 13.36 -20.25 -9.07
CA HIS A 47 12.71 -21.56 -8.94
C HIS A 47 12.80 -22.17 -7.52
N HIS A 48 13.69 -21.68 -6.66
CA HIS A 48 13.83 -22.11 -5.27
C HIS A 48 12.52 -22.00 -4.47
N CYS A 49 11.61 -21.07 -4.83
CA CYS A 49 10.30 -20.95 -4.22
C CYS A 49 9.47 -22.24 -4.34
N GLN A 50 9.68 -23.01 -5.41
CA GLN A 50 9.00 -24.29 -5.66
C GLN A 50 9.48 -25.42 -4.74
N THR A 51 10.57 -25.23 -3.99
CA THR A 51 11.01 -26.21 -2.98
C THR A 51 10.09 -26.24 -1.76
N ILE A 52 9.44 -25.10 -1.45
CA ILE A 52 8.64 -24.90 -0.25
C ILE A 52 7.13 -24.86 -0.51
N ALA A 53 6.70 -24.47 -1.70
CA ALA A 53 5.29 -24.34 -2.08
C ALA A 53 5.06 -24.79 -3.53
N ASP A 54 3.83 -25.16 -3.86
CA ASP A 54 3.34 -25.26 -5.23
C ASP A 54 2.96 -23.85 -5.70
N VAL A 55 3.89 -23.16 -6.38
CA VAL A 55 3.70 -21.77 -6.77
C VAL A 55 3.17 -21.69 -8.19
N ILE A 56 1.97 -21.13 -8.35
CA ILE A 56 1.33 -20.91 -9.64
C ILE A 56 1.52 -19.47 -10.12
N ALA A 57 2.04 -19.29 -11.33
CA ALA A 57 2.16 -17.99 -11.96
C ALA A 57 0.81 -17.50 -12.45
N VAL A 58 0.45 -16.28 -12.10
CA VAL A 58 -0.82 -15.65 -12.48
C VAL A 58 -0.54 -14.48 -13.43
N PRO A 59 -1.04 -14.51 -14.67
CA PRO A 59 -0.86 -13.42 -15.60
C PRO A 59 -1.50 -12.11 -15.09
N PHE A 60 -0.74 -11.04 -15.15
CA PHE A 60 -1.21 -9.68 -14.88
C PHE A 60 -0.41 -8.68 -15.72
N ASP A 61 -0.96 -7.47 -15.92
CA ASP A 61 -0.26 -6.45 -16.71
C ASP A 61 0.98 -5.96 -15.99
N THR A 62 2.07 -5.84 -16.73
CA THR A 62 3.31 -5.23 -16.24
C THR A 62 3.21 -3.71 -16.31
N LEU A 63 3.17 -3.07 -15.15
CA LEU A 63 2.96 -1.64 -14.99
C LEU A 63 4.14 -0.96 -14.29
N LEU A 64 4.30 0.33 -14.52
CA LEU A 64 5.04 1.17 -13.58
C LEU A 64 4.18 1.34 -12.33
N SER A 65 4.76 1.17 -11.15
CA SER A 65 3.99 1.33 -9.91
C SER A 65 3.37 2.72 -9.76
N THR A 66 4.00 3.74 -10.34
CA THR A 66 3.46 5.11 -10.38
C THR A 66 2.20 5.26 -11.25
N ALA A 67 1.89 4.27 -12.08
CA ALA A 67 0.65 4.23 -12.89
C ALA A 67 -0.45 3.37 -12.23
N VAL A 68 -0.15 2.66 -11.15
CA VAL A 68 -1.13 1.86 -10.42
C VAL A 68 -2.08 2.77 -9.66
N SER A 69 -3.38 2.56 -9.86
CA SER A 69 -4.44 3.38 -9.28
C SER A 69 -5.68 2.54 -8.96
N PHE A 70 -6.82 3.16 -8.76
CA PHE A 70 -8.06 2.46 -8.41
C PHE A 70 -8.48 1.34 -9.39
N PRO A 71 -8.41 1.50 -10.73
CA PRO A 71 -8.73 0.41 -11.65
C PRO A 71 -7.85 -0.83 -11.43
N GLU A 72 -6.54 -0.63 -11.21
CA GLU A 72 -5.59 -1.72 -11.00
C GLU A 72 -5.81 -2.39 -9.63
N TRP A 73 -6.10 -1.63 -8.57
CA TRP A 73 -6.47 -2.19 -7.28
C TRP A 73 -7.73 -3.06 -7.37
N ARG A 74 -8.74 -2.59 -8.12
CA ARG A 74 -9.98 -3.36 -8.37
C ARG A 74 -9.70 -4.65 -9.13
N ARG A 75 -8.86 -4.59 -10.17
CA ARG A 75 -8.47 -5.79 -10.93
C ARG A 75 -7.68 -6.77 -10.08
N LEU A 76 -6.73 -6.30 -9.25
CA LEU A 76 -6.01 -7.16 -8.30
C LEU A 76 -6.98 -7.83 -7.32
N ALA A 77 -7.90 -7.08 -6.75
CA ALA A 77 -8.92 -7.63 -5.84
C ALA A 77 -9.77 -8.70 -6.54
N GLN A 78 -10.24 -8.44 -7.77
CA GLN A 78 -11.00 -9.41 -8.56
C GLN A 78 -10.18 -10.68 -8.81
N THR A 79 -8.93 -10.53 -9.28
CA THR A 79 -8.02 -11.66 -9.54
C THR A 79 -7.83 -12.52 -8.28
N ILE A 80 -7.63 -11.91 -7.11
CA ILE A 80 -7.46 -12.63 -5.85
C ILE A 80 -8.74 -13.41 -5.48
N MET A 81 -9.91 -12.80 -5.62
CA MET A 81 -11.20 -13.47 -5.34
C MET A 81 -11.49 -14.63 -6.32
N ASP A 82 -11.15 -14.44 -7.60
CA ASP A 82 -11.29 -15.47 -8.62
C ASP A 82 -10.35 -16.66 -8.35
N LEU A 83 -9.10 -16.37 -7.97
CA LEU A 83 -8.11 -17.40 -7.59
C LEU A 83 -8.58 -18.23 -6.39
N GLN A 84 -9.14 -17.59 -5.36
CA GLN A 84 -9.68 -18.30 -4.20
C GLN A 84 -10.85 -19.22 -4.59
N THR A 85 -11.67 -18.80 -5.55
CA THR A 85 -12.78 -19.60 -6.06
C THR A 85 -12.30 -20.78 -6.91
N GLN A 86 -11.31 -20.55 -7.77
CA GLN A 86 -10.75 -21.56 -8.67
C GLN A 86 -9.86 -22.57 -7.93
N HIS A 87 -9.21 -22.15 -6.86
CA HIS A 87 -8.30 -22.95 -6.04
C HIS A 87 -8.70 -22.89 -4.56
N PRO A 88 -9.69 -23.70 -4.13
CA PRO A 88 -10.13 -23.72 -2.73
C PRO A 88 -9.03 -24.13 -1.74
N ASP A 89 -7.97 -24.79 -2.23
CA ASP A 89 -6.78 -25.20 -1.49
C ASP A 89 -5.67 -24.13 -1.48
N LEU A 90 -5.95 -22.93 -1.98
CA LEU A 90 -4.97 -21.82 -2.01
C LEU A 90 -4.61 -21.40 -0.59
N SER A 91 -3.32 -21.41 -0.28
CA SER A 91 -2.79 -21.03 1.03
C SER A 91 -2.56 -19.52 1.15
N GLY A 92 -2.21 -18.84 0.05
CA GLY A 92 -2.00 -17.41 0.02
C GLY A 92 -1.64 -16.86 -1.35
N VAL A 93 -1.48 -15.56 -1.42
CA VAL A 93 -1.16 -14.82 -2.65
C VAL A 93 0.07 -13.94 -2.42
N VAL A 94 1.01 -13.97 -3.34
CA VAL A 94 2.16 -13.07 -3.42
C VAL A 94 1.97 -12.12 -4.60
N ILE A 95 2.19 -10.83 -4.39
CA ILE A 95 2.13 -9.81 -5.45
C ILE A 95 3.51 -9.16 -5.59
N LEU A 96 4.16 -9.39 -6.73
CA LEU A 96 5.37 -8.65 -7.10
C LEU A 96 4.96 -7.26 -7.57
N HIS A 97 5.48 -6.21 -6.91
CA HIS A 97 5.04 -4.85 -7.12
C HIS A 97 6.21 -3.87 -7.10
N GLY A 98 6.12 -2.80 -7.87
CA GLY A 98 7.10 -1.72 -7.81
C GLY A 98 6.98 -0.94 -6.50
N THR A 99 8.12 -0.62 -5.88
CA THR A 99 8.17 -0.09 -4.50
C THR A 99 7.64 1.33 -4.33
N SER A 100 7.44 2.11 -5.42
CA SER A 100 7.08 3.54 -5.31
C SER A 100 5.66 3.76 -4.76
N SER A 101 4.68 2.91 -5.11
CA SER A 101 3.30 3.00 -4.64
C SER A 101 2.81 1.72 -3.95
N MET A 102 3.73 0.82 -3.59
CA MET A 102 3.38 -0.47 -2.97
C MET A 102 2.57 -0.30 -1.69
N GLU A 103 2.90 0.69 -0.86
CA GLU A 103 2.19 0.96 0.39
C GLU A 103 0.74 1.40 0.17
N GLU A 104 0.46 2.14 -0.91
CA GLU A 104 -0.90 2.54 -1.28
C GLU A 104 -1.71 1.36 -1.79
N THR A 105 -1.13 0.53 -2.67
CA THR A 105 -1.76 -0.70 -3.16
C THR A 105 -2.05 -1.68 -2.02
N ALA A 106 -1.08 -1.91 -1.14
CA ALA A 106 -1.27 -2.79 0.01
C ALA A 106 -2.39 -2.30 0.93
N TYR A 107 -2.43 -0.99 1.20
CA TYR A 107 -3.47 -0.42 2.06
C TYR A 107 -4.85 -0.45 1.39
N ALA A 108 -4.95 -0.15 0.10
CA ALA A 108 -6.20 -0.26 -0.65
C ALA A 108 -6.77 -1.69 -0.62
N LEU A 109 -5.92 -2.71 -0.82
CA LEU A 109 -6.31 -4.11 -0.72
C LEU A 109 -6.70 -4.50 0.72
N SER A 110 -5.95 -4.04 1.72
CA SER A 110 -6.26 -4.27 3.14
C SER A 110 -7.60 -3.67 3.57
N LEU A 111 -8.02 -2.56 2.97
CA LEU A 111 -9.31 -1.95 3.21
C LEU A 111 -10.47 -2.69 2.51
N THR A 112 -10.22 -3.40 1.42
CA THR A 112 -11.30 -3.76 0.49
C THR A 112 -11.45 -5.24 0.17
N LEU A 113 -10.44 -6.07 0.42
CA LEU A 113 -10.52 -7.51 0.19
C LEU A 113 -11.50 -8.19 1.15
N LYS A 114 -12.26 -9.18 0.63
CA LYS A 114 -13.25 -9.96 1.38
C LYS A 114 -12.78 -11.41 1.58
N THR A 115 -11.50 -11.55 1.90
CA THR A 115 -10.86 -12.83 2.15
C THR A 115 -9.91 -12.76 3.34
N ASP A 116 -9.76 -13.86 4.05
CA ASP A 116 -8.76 -14.08 5.09
C ASP A 116 -7.46 -14.67 4.56
N LEU A 117 -7.38 -14.95 3.25
CA LEU A 117 -6.14 -15.43 2.63
C LEU A 117 -4.99 -14.46 2.91
N PRO A 118 -3.82 -14.96 3.31
CA PRO A 118 -2.61 -14.15 3.36
C PRO A 118 -2.32 -13.53 1.99
N VAL A 119 -2.24 -12.21 1.93
CA VAL A 119 -1.84 -11.46 0.73
C VAL A 119 -0.58 -10.69 1.06
N VAL A 120 0.52 -11.04 0.41
CA VAL A 120 1.85 -10.47 0.68
C VAL A 120 2.35 -9.73 -0.54
N LEU A 121 2.50 -8.41 -0.44
CA LEU A 121 3.18 -7.63 -1.46
C LEU A 121 4.67 -7.65 -1.19
N THR A 122 5.45 -7.79 -2.25
CA THR A 122 6.91 -7.69 -2.19
C THR A 122 7.47 -7.00 -3.42
N GLY A 123 8.67 -6.50 -3.29
CA GLY A 123 9.43 -5.83 -4.33
C GLY A 123 10.92 -5.95 -4.11
N SER A 124 11.71 -5.20 -4.82
CA SER A 124 13.14 -5.08 -4.57
C SER A 124 13.63 -3.66 -4.80
N GLN A 125 14.76 -3.32 -4.19
CA GLN A 125 15.46 -2.06 -4.45
C GLN A 125 16.49 -2.19 -5.57
N ARG A 126 16.92 -3.44 -5.86
CA ARG A 126 17.83 -3.76 -6.97
C ARG A 126 17.09 -4.58 -8.03
N PRO A 127 17.37 -4.37 -9.32
CA PRO A 127 16.74 -5.15 -10.39
C PRO A 127 17.11 -6.64 -10.28
N ALA A 128 16.27 -7.50 -10.86
CA ALA A 128 16.46 -8.95 -10.85
C ALA A 128 17.80 -9.41 -11.45
N SER A 129 18.42 -8.59 -12.29
CA SER A 129 19.73 -8.84 -12.92
C SER A 129 20.92 -8.34 -12.12
N ALA A 130 20.72 -7.54 -11.07
CA ALA A 130 21.82 -6.91 -10.35
C ALA A 130 22.61 -7.92 -9.52
N LEU A 131 23.93 -7.73 -9.46
CA LEU A 131 24.79 -8.39 -8.49
C LEU A 131 24.28 -8.08 -7.06
N SER A 132 24.10 -9.11 -6.24
CA SER A 132 23.48 -8.97 -4.91
C SER A 132 22.06 -8.36 -4.94
N SER A 133 21.26 -8.72 -5.95
CA SER A 133 19.82 -8.36 -5.97
C SER A 133 19.12 -8.93 -4.74
N ASP A 134 18.27 -8.09 -4.12
CA ASP A 134 17.40 -8.48 -3.01
C ASP A 134 16.12 -9.22 -3.48
N ALA A 135 15.88 -9.30 -4.80
CA ALA A 135 14.66 -9.88 -5.37
C ALA A 135 14.45 -11.34 -4.96
N GLY A 136 15.50 -12.18 -5.04
CA GLY A 136 15.38 -13.62 -4.80
C GLY A 136 14.89 -13.96 -3.39
N PHE A 137 15.53 -13.41 -2.36
CA PHE A 137 15.10 -13.64 -0.98
C PHE A 137 13.79 -12.96 -0.63
N ASN A 138 13.50 -11.78 -1.17
CA ASN A 138 12.21 -11.11 -0.96
C ASN A 138 11.06 -11.96 -1.52
N ILE A 139 11.19 -12.56 -2.71
CA ILE A 139 10.19 -13.48 -3.28
C ILE A 139 10.08 -14.75 -2.44
N PHE A 140 11.21 -15.38 -2.10
CA PHE A 140 11.24 -16.60 -1.32
C PHE A 140 10.56 -16.42 0.04
N ASN A 141 10.87 -15.34 0.75
CA ASN A 141 10.26 -15.00 2.03
C ASN A 141 8.78 -14.66 1.90
N ALA A 142 8.38 -13.92 0.85
CA ALA A 142 6.96 -13.63 0.59
C ALA A 142 6.15 -14.92 0.39
N VAL A 143 6.70 -15.91 -0.34
CA VAL A 143 6.06 -17.23 -0.52
C VAL A 143 6.00 -17.99 0.81
N ARG A 144 7.04 -17.98 1.63
CA ARG A 144 7.03 -18.59 2.98
C ARG A 144 5.94 -17.97 3.85
N ILE A 145 5.87 -16.64 3.89
CA ILE A 145 4.87 -15.91 4.68
C ILE A 145 3.45 -16.26 4.20
N ALA A 146 3.20 -16.21 2.89
CA ALA A 146 1.92 -16.55 2.30
C ALA A 146 1.50 -18.01 2.53
N SER A 147 2.47 -18.90 2.79
CA SER A 147 2.25 -20.32 3.12
C SER A 147 2.02 -20.58 4.59
N THR A 148 2.26 -19.60 5.46
CA THR A 148 2.21 -19.76 6.91
C THR A 148 0.78 -19.56 7.42
N PRO A 149 0.17 -20.53 8.14
CA PRO A 149 -1.22 -20.42 8.61
C PRO A 149 -1.48 -19.19 9.48
N GLU A 150 -0.53 -18.79 10.32
CA GLU A 150 -0.61 -17.63 11.21
C GLU A 150 -0.72 -16.29 10.45
N ALA A 151 -0.34 -16.27 9.18
CA ALA A 151 -0.46 -15.10 8.32
C ALA A 151 -1.91 -14.72 7.96
N ARG A 152 -2.88 -15.65 8.13
CA ARG A 152 -4.31 -15.39 7.83
C ARG A 152 -4.92 -14.29 8.67
N GLU A 153 -4.41 -14.06 9.88
CA GLU A 153 -4.97 -13.06 10.79
C GLU A 153 -4.25 -11.70 10.72
N MET A 154 -3.34 -11.53 9.76
CA MET A 154 -2.48 -10.36 9.68
C MET A 154 -2.96 -9.30 8.67
N GLY A 155 -4.03 -9.58 7.92
CA GLY A 155 -4.47 -8.73 6.81
C GLY A 155 -3.50 -8.76 5.64
N VAL A 156 -3.52 -7.71 4.83
CA VAL A 156 -2.53 -7.54 3.75
C VAL A 156 -1.20 -7.07 4.34
N MET A 157 -0.12 -7.71 3.90
CA MET A 157 1.23 -7.45 4.39
C MET A 157 2.17 -6.95 3.28
N ILE A 158 3.21 -6.25 3.69
CA ILE A 158 4.39 -5.99 2.86
C ILE A 158 5.58 -6.70 3.50
N ALA A 159 6.33 -7.45 2.68
CA ALA A 159 7.52 -8.16 3.13
C ALA A 159 8.71 -7.82 2.24
N LEU A 160 9.73 -7.19 2.81
CA LEU A 160 11.03 -6.92 2.19
C LEU A 160 12.12 -6.95 3.25
N ASN A 161 13.33 -7.35 2.82
CA ASN A 161 14.53 -7.32 3.67
C ASN A 161 14.28 -8.03 5.01
N ASP A 162 13.65 -9.22 4.93
CA ASP A 162 13.32 -10.13 6.04
C ASP A 162 12.27 -9.60 7.05
N GLU A 163 11.78 -8.38 6.88
CA GLU A 163 10.77 -7.75 7.74
C GLU A 163 9.36 -7.92 7.18
N ILE A 164 8.39 -8.19 8.07
CA ILE A 164 6.98 -8.33 7.75
C ILE A 164 6.21 -7.15 8.36
N HIS A 165 5.52 -6.40 7.52
CA HIS A 165 4.82 -5.18 7.92
C HIS A 165 3.33 -5.26 7.64
N ALA A 166 2.50 -4.64 8.50
CA ALA A 166 1.09 -4.40 8.20
C ALA A 166 0.94 -3.31 7.12
N ALA A 167 0.04 -3.52 6.17
CA ALA A 167 -0.21 -2.58 5.08
C ALA A 167 -0.54 -1.15 5.56
N ARG A 168 -1.27 -1.01 6.66
CA ARG A 168 -1.62 0.29 7.24
C ARG A 168 -0.41 1.05 7.77
N GLU A 169 0.54 0.32 8.35
CA GLU A 169 1.57 0.89 9.23
C GLU A 169 2.88 1.22 8.51
N VAL A 170 3.17 0.47 7.46
CA VAL A 170 4.43 0.55 6.73
C VAL A 170 4.49 1.76 5.81
N THR A 171 5.67 2.35 5.65
CA THR A 171 5.93 3.38 4.64
C THR A 171 7.30 3.22 4.01
N LYS A 172 7.44 3.62 2.75
CA LYS A 172 8.74 3.72 2.08
C LYS A 172 9.49 4.95 2.57
N SER A 173 10.55 4.75 3.34
CA SER A 173 11.32 5.81 4.00
C SER A 173 12.63 6.17 3.29
N SER A 174 13.05 5.40 2.29
CA SER A 174 14.31 5.62 1.57
C SER A 174 14.13 5.44 0.07
N ASN A 175 14.86 6.23 -0.71
CA ASN A 175 14.81 6.19 -2.17
C ASN A 175 15.41 4.90 -2.76
N GLY A 176 16.51 4.37 -2.20
CA GLY A 176 17.25 3.28 -2.82
C GLY A 176 17.95 2.30 -1.88
N ARG A 177 17.81 2.45 -0.56
CA ARG A 177 18.41 1.49 0.40
C ARG A 177 17.56 0.22 0.48
N LEU A 178 18.18 -0.93 0.78
CA LEU A 178 17.46 -2.20 0.98
C LEU A 178 16.51 -2.08 2.18
N GLN A 179 16.99 -1.55 3.30
CA GLN A 179 16.16 -1.17 4.44
C GLN A 179 15.38 0.11 4.11
N THR A 180 14.26 -0.03 3.44
CA THR A 180 13.50 1.10 2.91
C THR A 180 12.06 1.16 3.42
N PHE A 181 11.44 0.02 3.70
CA PHE A 181 10.11 -0.03 4.29
C PHE A 181 10.21 -0.10 5.81
N VAL A 182 9.50 0.78 6.51
CA VAL A 182 9.53 0.88 7.97
C VAL A 182 8.13 1.16 8.51
N SER A 183 7.85 0.67 9.71
CA SER A 183 6.63 0.95 10.48
C SER A 183 7.01 1.77 11.71
N HIS A 184 7.18 3.09 11.55
CA HIS A 184 7.80 3.97 12.54
C HIS A 184 7.15 3.93 13.92
N ASP A 185 5.80 3.98 13.98
CA ASP A 185 5.07 4.07 15.24
C ASP A 185 4.83 2.70 15.90
N PHE A 186 4.95 1.60 15.14
CA PHE A 186 4.45 0.28 15.54
C PHE A 186 5.51 -0.83 15.52
N GLY A 187 6.57 -0.70 14.72
CA GLY A 187 7.51 -1.77 14.41
C GLY A 187 6.91 -2.82 13.45
N VAL A 188 7.66 -3.88 13.20
CA VAL A 188 7.28 -4.98 12.30
C VAL A 188 6.23 -5.90 12.95
N LEU A 189 5.48 -6.64 12.14
CA LEU A 189 4.64 -7.75 12.64
C LEU A 189 5.50 -8.94 13.06
N GLY A 190 6.58 -9.18 12.34
CA GLY A 190 7.47 -10.30 12.53
C GLY A 190 8.59 -10.31 11.51
N HIS A 191 9.28 -11.45 11.44
CA HIS A 191 10.42 -11.66 10.55
C HIS A 191 10.29 -12.97 9.78
N ALA A 192 10.88 -13.00 8.59
CA ALA A 192 11.11 -14.21 7.80
C ALA A 192 12.59 -14.56 7.88
N ASP A 193 13.01 -15.15 9.00
CA ASP A 193 14.40 -15.54 9.24
C ASP A 193 14.80 -16.76 8.40
N GLY A 194 16.09 -17.11 8.39
CA GLY A 194 16.61 -18.20 7.58
C GLY A 194 15.95 -19.56 7.84
N ASP A 195 15.52 -19.83 9.07
CA ASP A 195 14.92 -21.08 9.49
C ASP A 195 13.38 -21.08 9.50
N ARG A 196 12.73 -19.94 9.79
CA ARG A 196 11.27 -19.87 9.97
C ARG A 196 10.70 -18.48 9.77
N VAL A 197 9.37 -18.40 9.62
CA VAL A 197 8.58 -17.18 9.72
C VAL A 197 8.07 -17.06 11.16
N VAL A 198 8.20 -15.87 11.75
CA VAL A 198 7.75 -15.61 13.13
C VAL A 198 6.96 -14.31 13.18
N PHE A 199 5.77 -14.36 13.77
CA PHE A 199 4.97 -13.18 14.09
C PHE A 199 5.07 -12.90 15.58
N TYR A 200 5.38 -11.65 15.94
CA TYR A 200 5.50 -11.20 17.34
C TYR A 200 4.30 -10.38 17.81
N ARG A 201 3.53 -9.83 16.85
CA ARG A 201 2.31 -9.07 17.14
C ARG A 201 1.30 -9.18 16.01
N LYS A 202 0.06 -8.76 16.26
CA LYS A 202 -1.01 -8.62 15.26
C LYS A 202 -1.38 -7.16 15.06
N PRO A 203 -1.87 -6.76 13.88
CA PRO A 203 -2.46 -5.44 13.69
C PRO A 203 -3.70 -5.28 14.59
N THR A 204 -3.85 -4.13 15.23
CA THR A 204 -5.02 -3.83 16.07
C THR A 204 -6.08 -3.02 15.36
N ARG A 205 -5.73 -2.38 14.24
CA ARG A 205 -6.66 -1.62 13.42
C ARG A 205 -7.43 -2.56 12.49
N ARG A 206 -8.66 -2.16 12.16
CA ARG A 206 -9.55 -2.94 11.30
C ARG A 206 -8.97 -3.11 9.91
N HIS A 207 -9.04 -4.30 9.37
CA HIS A 207 -8.52 -4.68 8.06
C HIS A 207 -9.37 -5.80 7.45
N ASN A 208 -9.03 -6.26 6.23
CA ASN A 208 -9.70 -7.39 5.60
C ASN A 208 -9.71 -8.64 6.51
N PRO A 209 -10.75 -9.50 6.44
CA PRO A 209 -11.93 -9.35 5.59
C PRO A 209 -13.04 -8.45 6.17
N ASP A 210 -12.91 -8.02 7.43
CA ASP A 210 -13.97 -7.41 8.23
C ASP A 210 -14.04 -5.88 8.05
N THR A 211 -14.12 -5.40 6.82
CA THR A 211 -14.26 -3.97 6.51
C THR A 211 -15.61 -3.69 5.87
N GLU A 212 -16.10 -2.44 5.93
CA GLU A 212 -17.29 -2.03 5.20
C GLU A 212 -17.05 -1.74 3.72
N PHE A 213 -15.78 -1.62 3.30
CA PHE A 213 -15.43 -1.32 1.91
C PHE A 213 -15.38 -2.59 1.07
N ASP A 214 -15.93 -2.50 -0.14
CA ASP A 214 -15.88 -3.55 -1.15
C ASP A 214 -15.57 -2.91 -2.50
N ILE A 215 -14.32 -2.99 -2.93
CA ILE A 215 -13.84 -2.34 -4.16
C ILE A 215 -14.55 -2.88 -5.42
N LEU A 216 -15.03 -4.13 -5.38
CA LEU A 216 -15.72 -4.73 -6.52
C LEU A 216 -17.11 -4.14 -6.72
N LYS A 217 -17.73 -3.59 -5.66
CA LYS A 217 -19.01 -2.90 -5.69
C LYS A 217 -18.89 -1.39 -5.94
N MET A 218 -17.69 -0.84 -5.83
CA MET A 218 -17.45 0.57 -6.08
C MET A 218 -17.39 0.85 -7.58
N SER A 219 -18.23 1.74 -8.09
CA SER A 219 -18.20 2.17 -9.50
C SER A 219 -17.16 3.25 -9.77
N VAL A 220 -16.91 4.12 -8.80
CA VAL A 220 -16.01 5.28 -8.91
C VAL A 220 -15.22 5.47 -7.63
N PHE A 221 -13.97 5.86 -7.78
CA PHE A 221 -13.15 6.38 -6.69
C PHE A 221 -13.25 7.91 -6.71
N PRO A 222 -13.85 8.54 -5.69
CA PRO A 222 -14.00 10.00 -5.64
C PRO A 222 -12.64 10.69 -5.71
N ARG A 223 -12.59 11.84 -6.41
CA ARG A 223 -11.35 12.62 -6.50
C ARG A 223 -10.96 13.14 -5.12
N VAL A 224 -9.77 12.73 -4.67
CA VAL A 224 -9.12 13.20 -3.45
C VAL A 224 -7.71 13.62 -3.81
N ASP A 225 -7.34 14.85 -3.51
CA ASP A 225 -6.03 15.42 -3.77
C ASP A 225 -5.26 15.61 -2.46
N ILE A 226 -3.92 15.70 -2.54
CA ILE A 226 -3.05 15.97 -1.39
C ILE A 226 -2.44 17.36 -1.55
N ALA A 227 -2.68 18.24 -0.59
CA ALA A 227 -2.01 19.53 -0.47
C ALA A 227 -0.82 19.38 0.47
N TYR A 228 0.38 19.72 -0.01
CA TYR A 228 1.61 19.61 0.76
C TYR A 228 1.99 20.99 1.31
N SER A 229 1.89 21.17 2.62
CA SER A 229 2.20 22.42 3.31
C SER A 229 3.70 22.72 3.29
N TYR A 230 4.05 23.96 2.96
CA TYR A 230 5.42 24.49 3.03
C TYR A 230 5.41 25.95 3.50
N ALA A 231 6.57 26.46 3.93
CA ALA A 231 6.66 27.83 4.38
C ALA A 231 6.35 28.81 3.24
N GLY A 232 5.34 29.65 3.43
CA GLY A 232 4.87 30.59 2.41
C GLY A 232 3.79 30.03 1.47
N ASP A 233 3.25 28.84 1.74
CA ASP A 233 2.09 28.32 0.98
C ASP A 233 0.91 29.28 1.10
N ASP A 234 0.36 29.69 -0.05
CA ASP A 234 -0.72 30.66 -0.19
C ASP A 234 -2.10 30.03 -0.45
N GLY A 235 -2.19 28.70 -0.45
CA GLY A 235 -3.41 27.96 -0.69
C GLY A 235 -3.81 27.84 -2.18
N THR A 236 -2.97 28.26 -3.12
CA THR A 236 -3.26 28.21 -4.56
C THR A 236 -3.57 26.80 -5.02
N ALA A 237 -2.81 25.78 -4.57
CA ALA A 237 -3.03 24.38 -4.92
C ALA A 237 -4.41 23.87 -4.44
N ILE A 238 -4.81 24.25 -3.22
CA ILE A 238 -6.11 23.89 -2.63
C ILE A 238 -7.25 24.43 -3.47
N ASN A 239 -7.18 25.70 -3.86
CA ASN A 239 -8.18 26.35 -4.71
C ASN A 239 -8.28 25.64 -6.08
N ALA A 240 -7.15 25.26 -6.67
CA ALA A 240 -7.12 24.52 -7.93
C ALA A 240 -7.77 23.12 -7.81
N PHE A 241 -7.55 22.40 -6.70
CA PHE A 241 -8.20 21.12 -6.44
C PHE A 241 -9.71 21.23 -6.34
N VAL A 242 -10.20 22.26 -5.63
CA VAL A 242 -11.65 22.55 -5.54
C VAL A 242 -12.23 22.84 -6.92
N GLN A 243 -11.58 23.69 -7.72
CA GLN A 243 -12.00 23.98 -9.09
C GLN A 243 -12.02 22.74 -9.99
N ALA A 244 -11.07 21.80 -9.77
CA ALA A 244 -11.02 20.53 -10.48
C ALA A 244 -12.02 19.48 -9.95
N GLY A 245 -12.88 19.84 -8.99
CA GLY A 245 -13.97 19.00 -8.48
C GLY A 245 -13.58 18.01 -7.41
N ALA A 246 -12.50 18.26 -6.67
CA ALA A 246 -12.09 17.44 -5.53
C ALA A 246 -13.24 17.27 -4.53
N LYS A 247 -13.51 16.03 -4.15
CA LYS A 247 -14.48 15.67 -3.10
C LYS A 247 -13.82 15.58 -1.73
N GLY A 248 -12.51 15.39 -1.72
CA GLY A 248 -11.70 15.41 -0.52
C GLY A 248 -10.33 16.05 -0.77
N ILE A 249 -9.77 16.62 0.27
CA ILE A 249 -8.41 17.17 0.28
C ILE A 249 -7.72 16.67 1.55
N VAL A 250 -6.57 16.07 1.40
CA VAL A 250 -5.70 15.68 2.52
C VAL A 250 -4.60 16.73 2.64
N ALA A 251 -4.49 17.36 3.79
CA ALA A 251 -3.37 18.25 4.08
C ALA A 251 -2.19 17.43 4.60
N ALA A 252 -1.07 17.42 3.87
CA ALA A 252 0.22 17.01 4.40
C ALA A 252 0.81 18.17 5.22
N ALA A 253 0.21 18.41 6.38
CA ALA A 253 0.39 19.60 7.19
C ALA A 253 1.74 19.62 7.94
N PHE A 254 2.15 20.76 8.43
CA PHE A 254 3.24 20.85 9.40
C PHE A 254 2.88 20.06 10.67
N ALA A 255 3.85 19.40 11.29
CA ALA A 255 3.61 18.72 12.56
C ALA A 255 3.19 19.72 13.68
N PRO A 256 2.22 19.38 14.51
CA PRO A 256 1.41 18.16 14.53
C PRO A 256 0.04 18.27 13.81
N GLY A 257 -0.07 19.01 12.72
CA GLY A 257 -1.29 19.24 11.96
C GLY A 257 -1.57 20.72 11.75
N LEU A 258 -0.54 21.55 11.61
CA LEU A 258 -0.65 23.01 11.42
C LEU A 258 -0.62 23.37 9.93
N LEU A 259 -1.39 24.38 9.58
CA LEU A 259 -1.47 24.98 8.25
C LEU A 259 -0.90 26.40 8.28
N THR A 260 -0.49 26.95 7.13
CA THR A 260 -0.28 28.38 7.03
C THR A 260 -1.60 29.13 7.18
N PRO A 261 -1.61 30.43 7.52
CA PRO A 261 -2.84 31.21 7.58
C PRO A 261 -3.63 31.19 6.25
N GLN A 262 -2.93 31.20 5.11
CA GLN A 262 -3.56 31.20 3.79
C GLN A 262 -4.11 29.82 3.40
N GLU A 263 -3.39 28.74 3.74
CA GLU A 263 -3.92 27.37 3.61
C GLU A 263 -5.19 27.18 4.43
N ASP A 264 -5.24 27.64 5.71
CA ASP A 264 -6.43 27.52 6.56
C ASP A 264 -7.62 28.25 5.93
N ILE A 265 -7.42 29.43 5.35
CA ILE A 265 -8.46 30.17 4.61
C ILE A 265 -8.97 29.34 3.42
N ALA A 266 -8.08 28.81 2.60
CA ALA A 266 -8.42 28.00 1.43
C ALA A 266 -9.10 26.68 1.81
N MET A 267 -8.63 25.99 2.86
CA MET A 267 -9.26 24.76 3.35
C MET A 267 -10.66 24.99 3.91
N ARG A 268 -10.89 26.09 4.64
CA ARG A 268 -12.25 26.48 5.08
C ARG A 268 -13.16 26.77 3.90
N ALA A 269 -12.65 27.41 2.86
CA ALA A 269 -13.42 27.64 1.63
C ALA A 269 -13.75 26.31 0.94
N ALA A 270 -12.82 25.37 0.90
CA ALA A 270 -13.04 24.02 0.36
C ALA A 270 -14.14 23.26 1.14
N VAL A 271 -14.14 23.32 2.47
CA VAL A 271 -15.21 22.73 3.31
C VAL A 271 -16.57 23.37 3.00
N LYS A 272 -16.63 24.70 2.87
CA LYS A 272 -17.86 25.41 2.49
C LYS A 272 -18.35 25.02 1.09
N ALA A 273 -17.43 24.71 0.18
CA ALA A 273 -17.76 24.22 -1.16
C ALA A 273 -18.16 22.73 -1.20
N GLY A 274 -18.17 22.04 -0.05
CA GLY A 274 -18.61 20.65 0.10
C GLY A 274 -17.51 19.61 0.03
N ALA A 275 -16.24 20.00 -0.11
CA ALA A 275 -15.12 19.06 -0.01
C ALA A 275 -14.87 18.66 1.45
N ARG A 276 -14.41 17.42 1.68
CA ARG A 276 -13.97 16.94 3.01
C ARG A 276 -12.47 17.17 3.16
N VAL A 277 -12.07 17.80 4.25
CA VAL A 277 -10.67 18.08 4.56
C VAL A 277 -10.20 17.16 5.68
N VAL A 278 -9.09 16.46 5.44
CA VAL A 278 -8.43 15.59 6.41
C VAL A 278 -7.04 16.14 6.71
N ILE A 279 -6.75 16.35 7.98
CA ILE A 279 -5.43 16.78 8.43
C ILE A 279 -4.58 15.53 8.66
N SER A 280 -3.56 15.36 7.85
CA SER A 280 -2.44 14.45 8.02
C SER A 280 -1.17 15.27 8.28
N SER A 281 -0.02 14.61 8.35
CA SER A 281 1.24 15.29 8.61
C SER A 281 2.30 14.92 7.56
N ARG A 282 3.14 15.87 7.19
CA ARG A 282 4.35 15.62 6.40
C ARG A 282 5.52 15.07 7.24
N ALA A 283 5.35 14.99 8.56
CA ALA A 283 6.29 14.27 9.42
C ALA A 283 6.15 12.76 9.22
N GLY A 284 7.26 12.05 9.31
CA GLY A 284 7.31 10.61 9.02
C GLY A 284 6.67 9.71 10.09
N SER A 285 6.23 10.26 11.22
CA SER A 285 5.64 9.50 12.34
C SER A 285 4.81 10.40 13.26
N GLY A 286 4.02 9.77 14.14
CA GLY A 286 3.21 10.46 15.14
C GLY A 286 1.83 10.86 14.61
N ARG A 287 0.91 11.06 15.55
CA ARG A 287 -0.48 11.39 15.26
C ARG A 287 -0.73 12.88 15.17
N THR A 288 -1.71 13.28 14.36
CA THR A 288 -2.21 14.65 14.31
C THR A 288 -3.12 14.96 15.49
N PHE A 289 -3.25 16.24 15.84
CA PHE A 289 -4.10 16.70 16.92
C PHE A 289 -5.30 17.49 16.38
N ALA A 290 -6.42 17.37 17.08
CA ALA A 290 -7.66 18.06 16.74
C ALA A 290 -7.97 19.19 17.73
N PRO A 291 -7.29 20.36 17.66
CA PRO A 291 -7.64 21.51 18.48
C PRO A 291 -9.05 22.01 18.14
N THR A 292 -9.69 22.72 19.08
CA THR A 292 -11.06 23.24 18.91
C THR A 292 -11.25 23.96 17.58
N LYS A 293 -10.31 24.83 17.20
CA LYS A 293 -10.34 25.58 15.93
C LYS A 293 -10.41 24.67 14.70
N SER A 294 -9.71 23.52 14.72
CA SER A 294 -9.73 22.52 13.63
C SER A 294 -11.11 21.83 13.54
N LYS A 295 -11.67 21.45 14.69
CA LYS A 295 -13.01 20.85 14.78
C LYS A 295 -14.11 21.82 14.30
N GLU A 296 -14.04 23.08 14.72
CA GLU A 296 -14.97 24.14 14.28
C GLU A 296 -14.87 24.42 12.77
N ALA A 297 -13.69 24.23 12.18
CA ALA A 297 -13.48 24.30 10.74
C ALA A 297 -14.05 23.11 9.96
N GLY A 298 -14.47 22.05 10.65
CA GLY A 298 -14.96 20.82 10.03
C GLY A 298 -13.85 19.91 9.48
N TYR A 299 -12.63 20.04 9.99
CA TYR A 299 -11.51 19.19 9.59
C TYR A 299 -11.52 17.85 10.31
N LEU A 300 -11.36 16.78 9.53
CA LEU A 300 -11.14 15.43 10.02
C LEU A 300 -9.66 15.22 10.34
N GLN A 301 -9.35 14.22 11.17
CA GLN A 301 -8.00 13.88 11.56
C GLN A 301 -7.61 12.51 11.01
N ALA A 302 -6.42 12.42 10.41
CA ALA A 302 -5.91 11.17 9.87
C ALA A 302 -5.29 10.24 10.92
N ASP A 303 -5.29 10.62 12.21
CA ASP A 303 -4.50 9.96 13.23
C ASP A 303 -3.02 9.97 12.86
N ASN A 304 -2.38 8.81 12.70
CA ASN A 304 -0.99 8.68 12.25
C ASN A 304 -0.85 8.15 10.82
N LEU A 305 -1.91 8.17 10.01
CA LEU A 305 -1.80 7.86 8.59
C LEU A 305 -1.01 8.95 7.86
N ASN A 306 -0.03 8.51 7.06
CA ASN A 306 0.64 9.42 6.15
C ASN A 306 -0.33 9.95 5.07
N PRO A 307 -0.01 11.05 4.38
CA PRO A 307 -0.94 11.70 3.46
C PRO A 307 -1.45 10.79 2.34
N GLN A 308 -0.60 9.94 1.75
CA GLN A 308 -0.97 9.05 0.67
C GLN A 308 -1.98 7.97 1.13
N LYS A 309 -1.82 7.40 2.31
CA LYS A 309 -2.79 6.43 2.86
C LYS A 309 -4.06 7.12 3.35
N ALA A 310 -3.95 8.29 3.97
CA ALA A 310 -5.12 9.09 4.32
C ALA A 310 -5.97 9.43 3.08
N ARG A 311 -5.32 9.68 1.92
CA ARG A 311 -5.99 9.86 0.63
C ARG A 311 -6.73 8.59 0.19
N VAL A 312 -6.09 7.42 0.29
CA VAL A 312 -6.74 6.15 -0.05
C VAL A 312 -7.96 5.92 0.83
N LEU A 313 -7.83 6.07 2.15
CA LEU A 313 -8.93 5.87 3.08
C LEU A 313 -10.07 6.87 2.84
N LEU A 314 -9.76 8.16 2.65
CA LEU A 314 -10.78 9.18 2.38
C LEU A 314 -11.53 8.87 1.08
N GLY A 315 -10.84 8.46 0.02
CA GLY A 315 -11.47 8.07 -1.23
C GLY A 315 -12.43 6.89 -1.07
N MET A 316 -12.03 5.85 -0.34
CA MET A 316 -12.91 4.71 -0.03
C MET A 316 -14.10 5.15 0.84
N ALA A 317 -13.87 5.94 1.87
CA ALA A 317 -14.90 6.43 2.78
C ALA A 317 -15.94 7.31 2.08
N LEU A 318 -15.51 8.22 1.19
CA LEU A 318 -16.39 9.09 0.41
C LEU A 318 -17.27 8.34 -0.60
N ALA A 319 -16.88 7.13 -1.00
CA ALA A 319 -17.73 6.26 -1.81
C ALA A 319 -18.87 5.62 -1.00
N VAL A 320 -18.78 5.62 0.34
CA VAL A 320 -19.75 4.98 1.24
C VAL A 320 -20.61 6.02 1.98
N THR A 321 -20.01 7.13 2.43
CA THR A 321 -20.71 8.14 3.24
C THR A 321 -20.20 9.55 2.97
N GLN A 322 -21.07 10.53 3.20
CA GLN A 322 -20.75 11.98 3.21
C GLN A 322 -20.87 12.59 4.61
N ASP A 323 -21.29 11.82 5.61
CA ASP A 323 -21.46 12.30 6.99
C ASP A 323 -20.10 12.49 7.67
N PRO A 324 -19.73 13.70 8.12
CA PRO A 324 -18.46 13.98 8.76
C PRO A 324 -18.19 13.12 10.01
N LEU A 325 -19.22 12.81 10.79
CA LEU A 325 -19.06 11.99 12.00
C LEU A 325 -18.73 10.54 11.65
N GLN A 326 -19.37 9.99 10.62
CA GLN A 326 -19.05 8.65 10.11
C GLN A 326 -17.66 8.62 9.48
N LEU A 327 -17.29 9.65 8.72
CA LEU A 327 -15.94 9.76 8.14
C LEU A 327 -14.87 9.78 9.24
N GLN A 328 -15.05 10.57 10.31
CA GLN A 328 -14.07 10.58 11.42
C GLN A 328 -14.00 9.21 12.10
N ARG A 329 -15.15 8.56 12.34
CA ARG A 329 -15.16 7.19 12.90
C ARG A 329 -14.39 6.20 12.03
N ILE A 330 -14.49 6.32 10.71
CA ILE A 330 -13.69 5.50 9.78
C ILE A 330 -12.20 5.74 10.02
N PHE A 331 -11.74 7.00 10.09
CA PHE A 331 -10.33 7.31 10.38
C PHE A 331 -9.87 6.81 11.75
N ASP A 332 -10.77 6.76 12.75
CA ASP A 332 -10.46 6.24 14.07
C ASP A 332 -10.36 4.70 14.12
N GLN A 333 -10.97 4.00 13.17
CA GLN A 333 -11.03 2.53 13.11
C GLN A 333 -9.95 1.91 12.21
N TYR A 334 -9.59 2.61 11.14
CA TYR A 334 -8.70 2.09 10.09
C TYR A 334 -7.28 2.68 10.11
#